data_5f922358dcc223b4d681af0f258f5919
#
_entry.id   5f922358dcc223b4d681af0f258f5919
#
_cell.length_a   1.000
_cell.length_b   1.000
_cell.length_c   1.000
_cell.angle_alpha   90.00
_cell.angle_beta   90.00
_cell.angle_gamma   90.00
#
_symmetry.space_group_name_H-M   'P 1'
#
loop_
_entity.id
_entity.type
_entity.pdbx_description
1 polymer ?
#
loop_
_entity_poly.entity_id
_entity_poly.type
_entity_poly.pdbx_seq_one_letter_code
_entity_poly.pdbx_strand_id
1 'polypeptide(L)'
;CDISIDGENRTVWFEVDEEYEQYLVTERADAYVVGLLHWCMLHGHDIKCLAPVTDELLYNITTILIPSLAKYAKDLNAVKIEAETAPALPGKKIGTGCSCGIDSFDAIYQHYKTDFPTLDLTYLCINNVGAFNECYDEYGRDKVKEERYQKVDSVAEELGLPIIKTDSNFADAFPQNHLFTATYSSVFAIYMMQK
;
A
#
# COMPACT_ATOMS: atom_id res chain seq x y z
N CYS A 1 -5.59 -11.10 -7.45
CA CYS A 1 -4.66 -12.12 -6.92
C CYS A 1 -5.40 -13.06 -5.99
N ASP A 2 -5.16 -14.36 -6.13
CA ASP A 2 -5.71 -15.35 -5.22
C ASP A 2 -4.64 -15.75 -4.19
N ILE A 3 -5.05 -15.79 -2.92
CA ILE A 3 -4.20 -16.10 -1.78
C ILE A 3 -4.80 -17.33 -1.09
N SER A 4 -4.02 -18.40 -1.01
CA SER A 4 -4.45 -19.65 -0.37
C SER A 4 -3.87 -19.75 1.05
N ILE A 5 -4.74 -19.98 2.04
CA ILE A 5 -4.38 -20.10 3.44
C ILE A 5 -5.11 -21.33 4.01
N ASP A 6 -4.36 -22.32 4.46
CA ASP A 6 -4.91 -23.56 5.05
C ASP A 6 -5.95 -24.27 4.18
N GLY A 7 -5.82 -24.11 2.83
CA GLY A 7 -6.73 -24.68 1.84
C GLY A 7 -7.95 -23.81 1.50
N GLU A 8 -8.11 -22.66 2.12
CA GLU A 8 -9.09 -21.65 1.77
C GLU A 8 -8.48 -20.61 0.83
N ASN A 9 -9.21 -20.23 -0.21
CA ASN A 9 -8.78 -19.19 -1.16
C ASN A 9 -9.49 -17.87 -0.86
N ARG A 10 -8.71 -16.79 -0.83
CA ARG A 10 -9.21 -15.41 -0.73
C ARG A 10 -8.73 -14.63 -1.95
N THR A 11 -9.64 -13.97 -2.64
CA THR A 11 -9.32 -13.14 -3.80
C THR A 11 -9.18 -11.69 -3.35
N VAL A 12 -8.01 -11.12 -3.61
CA VAL A 12 -7.75 -9.68 -3.44
C VAL A 12 -7.78 -9.02 -4.81
N TRP A 13 -8.61 -8.01 -4.96
CA TRP A 13 -8.61 -7.12 -6.12
C TRP A 13 -8.02 -5.76 -5.75
N PHE A 14 -7.48 -5.10 -6.76
CA PHE A 14 -6.96 -3.73 -6.66
C PHE A 14 -7.34 -3.02 -7.96
N GLU A 15 -7.87 -1.82 -7.85
CA GLU A 15 -8.28 -1.02 -9.00
C GLU A 15 -7.70 0.39 -8.94
N VAL A 16 -7.56 0.97 -10.11
CA VAL A 16 -7.10 2.34 -10.36
C VAL A 16 -7.77 2.82 -11.63
N ASP A 17 -7.88 4.12 -11.82
CA ASP A 17 -8.43 4.72 -13.05
C ASP A 17 -7.63 4.25 -14.29
N GLU A 18 -8.32 4.02 -15.42
CA GLU A 18 -7.78 3.43 -16.66
C GLU A 18 -6.52 4.17 -17.16
N GLU A 19 -6.47 5.48 -17.00
CA GLU A 19 -5.30 6.29 -17.41
C GLU A 19 -4.00 5.94 -16.67
N TYR A 20 -4.11 5.31 -15.48
CA TYR A 20 -2.98 4.89 -14.64
C TYR A 20 -2.72 3.37 -14.68
N GLU A 21 -3.48 2.58 -15.46
CA GLU A 21 -3.31 1.12 -15.57
C GLU A 21 -1.87 0.71 -15.90
N GLN A 22 -1.20 1.50 -16.73
CA GLN A 22 0.19 1.25 -17.14
C GLN A 22 1.19 1.21 -15.98
N TYR A 23 0.85 1.75 -14.82
CA TYR A 23 1.69 1.77 -13.62
C TYR A 23 1.41 0.61 -12.67
N LEU A 24 0.40 -0.22 -12.96
CA LEU A 24 0.11 -1.41 -12.17
C LEU A 24 1.21 -2.45 -12.29
N VAL A 25 1.63 -2.97 -11.14
CA VAL A 25 2.62 -4.05 -11.03
C VAL A 25 1.87 -5.37 -10.87
N THR A 26 1.89 -6.18 -11.91
CA THR A 26 1.23 -7.51 -11.93
C THR A 26 2.21 -8.68 -11.93
N GLU A 27 3.49 -8.39 -12.19
CA GLU A 27 4.57 -9.38 -12.32
C GLU A 27 5.41 -9.57 -11.06
N ARG A 28 5.06 -8.90 -9.96
CA ARG A 28 5.77 -8.94 -8.67
C ARG A 28 4.81 -9.24 -7.52
N ALA A 29 5.34 -9.87 -6.48
CA ALA A 29 4.60 -10.12 -5.25
C ALA A 29 4.90 -9.11 -4.13
N ASP A 30 5.70 -8.06 -4.39
CA ASP A 30 6.15 -7.07 -3.42
C ASP A 30 5.01 -6.49 -2.58
N ALA A 31 3.97 -6.02 -3.25
CA ALA A 31 2.78 -5.45 -2.60
C ALA A 31 2.14 -6.45 -1.61
N TYR A 32 1.95 -7.69 -2.06
CA TYR A 32 1.30 -8.72 -1.25
C TYR A 32 2.17 -9.17 -0.07
N VAL A 33 3.50 -9.26 -0.27
CA VAL A 33 4.43 -9.57 0.83
C VAL A 33 4.35 -8.51 1.91
N VAL A 34 4.39 -7.22 1.55
CA VAL A 34 4.30 -6.14 2.53
C VAL A 34 2.91 -6.08 3.18
N GLY A 35 1.85 -6.10 2.37
CA GLY A 35 0.48 -5.99 2.86
C GLY A 35 0.11 -7.11 3.83
N LEU A 36 0.50 -8.35 3.53
CA LEU A 36 0.18 -9.53 4.33
C LEU A 36 1.13 -9.76 5.51
N LEU A 37 2.29 -9.10 5.54
CA LEU A 37 3.34 -9.39 6.52
C LEU A 37 2.83 -9.39 7.95
N HIS A 38 2.17 -8.32 8.36
CA HIS A 38 1.66 -8.19 9.73
C HIS A 38 0.62 -9.27 10.05
N TRP A 39 -0.32 -9.52 9.12
CA TRP A 39 -1.34 -10.56 9.28
C TRP A 39 -0.70 -11.96 9.42
N CYS A 40 0.25 -12.28 8.57
CA CYS A 40 0.98 -13.54 8.61
C CYS A 40 1.78 -13.71 9.91
N MET A 41 2.46 -12.66 10.37
CA MET A 41 3.18 -12.67 11.64
C MET A 41 2.25 -12.84 12.84
N LEU A 42 1.06 -12.21 12.81
CA LEU A 42 0.06 -12.34 13.89
C LEU A 42 -0.48 -13.77 14.00
N HIS A 43 -0.70 -14.44 12.85
CA HIS A 43 -1.27 -15.80 12.80
C HIS A 43 -0.22 -16.91 12.70
N GLY A 44 1.08 -16.58 12.56
CA GLY A 44 2.16 -17.55 12.46
C GLY A 44 2.22 -18.27 11.11
N HIS A 45 1.78 -17.65 10.01
CA HIS A 45 1.81 -18.22 8.67
C HIS A 45 3.07 -17.80 7.91
N ASP A 46 3.81 -18.75 7.38
CA ASP A 46 4.87 -18.48 6.41
C ASP A 46 4.27 -18.04 5.06
N ILE A 47 5.02 -17.25 4.31
CA ILE A 47 4.58 -16.71 3.00
C ILE A 47 5.33 -17.43 1.89
N LYS A 48 4.59 -17.99 0.92
CA LYS A 48 5.15 -18.51 -0.31
C LYS A 48 4.63 -17.72 -1.50
N CYS A 49 5.54 -17.05 -2.22
CA CYS A 49 5.22 -16.26 -3.40
C CYS A 49 5.36 -17.09 -4.68
N LEU A 50 4.40 -16.99 -5.59
CA LEU A 50 4.46 -17.60 -6.92
C LEU A 50 5.03 -16.64 -7.98
N ALA A 51 5.08 -15.33 -7.67
CA ALA A 51 5.75 -14.31 -8.45
C ALA A 51 7.02 -13.84 -7.71
N PRO A 52 8.03 -13.34 -8.42
CA PRO A 52 9.26 -12.86 -7.79
C PRO A 52 9.01 -11.64 -6.91
N VAL A 53 9.87 -11.47 -5.91
CA VAL A 53 9.93 -10.34 -5.01
C VAL A 53 11.22 -9.56 -5.26
N THR A 54 11.18 -8.24 -5.13
CA THR A 54 12.39 -7.40 -5.22
C THR A 54 13.42 -7.87 -4.19
N ASP A 55 14.65 -8.10 -4.63
CA ASP A 55 15.74 -8.67 -3.82
C ASP A 55 16.07 -7.81 -2.60
N GLU A 56 16.17 -6.50 -2.76
CA GLU A 56 16.39 -5.55 -1.66
C GLU A 56 15.22 -5.55 -0.68
N LEU A 57 13.97 -5.60 -1.15
CA LEU A 57 12.79 -5.69 -0.30
C LEU A 57 12.80 -6.97 0.54
N LEU A 58 13.03 -8.12 -0.12
CA LEU A 58 13.08 -9.41 0.55
C LEU A 58 14.18 -9.46 1.60
N TYR A 59 15.37 -8.94 1.28
CA TYR A 59 16.48 -8.82 2.21
C TYR A 59 16.08 -7.98 3.44
N ASN A 60 15.56 -6.77 3.24
CA ASN A 60 15.20 -5.88 4.34
C ASN A 60 14.09 -6.45 5.23
N ILE A 61 13.08 -7.08 4.64
CA ILE A 61 11.99 -7.71 5.40
C ILE A 61 12.53 -8.88 6.22
N THR A 62 13.28 -9.79 5.63
CA THR A 62 13.69 -11.04 6.29
C THR A 62 14.82 -10.84 7.30
N THR A 63 15.74 -9.91 7.05
CA THR A 63 16.92 -9.70 7.92
C THR A 63 16.74 -8.60 8.95
N ILE A 64 15.86 -7.64 8.71
CA ILE A 64 15.67 -6.48 9.58
C ILE A 64 14.27 -6.42 10.17
N LEU A 65 13.23 -6.39 9.33
CA LEU A 65 11.88 -6.07 9.79
C LEU A 65 11.25 -7.22 10.60
N ILE A 66 11.22 -8.45 10.07
CA ILE A 66 10.67 -9.61 10.78
C ILE A 66 11.38 -9.85 12.13
N PRO A 67 12.73 -9.92 12.19
CA PRO A 67 13.42 -10.09 13.47
C PRO A 67 13.15 -8.97 14.47
N SER A 68 13.04 -7.72 14.00
CA SER A 68 12.76 -6.58 14.84
C SER A 68 11.34 -6.63 15.41
N LEU A 69 10.34 -6.87 14.56
CA LEU A 69 8.95 -6.99 14.97
C LEU A 69 8.75 -8.15 15.95
N ALA A 70 9.25 -9.34 15.64
CA ALA A 70 9.15 -10.51 16.52
C ALA A 70 9.84 -10.31 17.88
N LYS A 71 10.87 -9.47 17.93
CA LYS A 71 11.56 -9.15 19.18
C LYS A 71 10.79 -8.17 20.07
N TYR A 72 10.17 -7.16 19.46
CA TYR A 72 9.59 -6.05 20.22
C TYR A 72 8.06 -6.11 20.37
N ALA A 73 7.36 -6.81 19.46
CA ALA A 73 5.92 -7.04 19.53
C ALA A 73 5.63 -8.48 19.94
N LYS A 74 5.11 -8.65 21.16
CA LYS A 74 4.91 -9.99 21.77
C LYS A 74 3.93 -10.89 21.03
N ASP A 75 3.01 -10.28 20.29
CA ASP A 75 1.95 -11.00 19.58
C ASP A 75 2.35 -11.38 18.14
N LEU A 76 3.53 -10.97 17.68
CA LEU A 76 4.01 -11.24 16.33
C LEU A 76 5.05 -12.37 16.33
N ASN A 77 4.79 -13.38 15.52
CA ASN A 77 5.68 -14.52 15.31
C ASN A 77 6.67 -14.22 14.18
N ALA A 78 7.90 -14.71 14.29
CA ALA A 78 8.81 -14.71 13.15
C ALA A 78 8.29 -15.72 12.10
N VAL A 79 8.12 -15.24 10.87
CA VAL A 79 7.67 -16.02 9.72
C VAL A 79 8.75 -16.07 8.64
N LYS A 80 8.67 -17.06 7.76
CA LYS A 80 9.57 -17.21 6.61
C LYS A 80 8.88 -16.73 5.35
N ILE A 81 9.68 -16.21 4.41
CA ILE A 81 9.21 -15.85 3.08
C ILE A 81 10.03 -16.66 2.06
N GLU A 82 9.33 -17.47 1.26
CA GLU A 82 9.89 -18.21 0.13
C GLU A 82 9.47 -17.52 -1.16
N ALA A 83 10.43 -16.98 -1.91
CA ALA A 83 10.19 -16.29 -3.17
C ALA A 83 11.43 -16.37 -4.07
N GLU A 84 11.21 -16.38 -5.37
CA GLU A 84 12.26 -15.99 -6.32
C GLU A 84 12.53 -14.49 -6.20
N THR A 85 13.76 -14.07 -6.49
CA THR A 85 14.12 -12.65 -6.43
C THR A 85 14.28 -12.03 -7.82
N ALA A 86 14.05 -10.72 -7.90
CA ALA A 86 14.30 -9.94 -9.10
C ALA A 86 14.76 -8.52 -8.72
N PRO A 87 15.48 -7.80 -9.61
CA PRO A 87 15.90 -6.42 -9.37
C PRO A 87 14.72 -5.48 -9.14
N ALA A 88 14.95 -4.38 -8.42
CA ALA A 88 13.94 -3.34 -8.23
C ALA A 88 13.42 -2.78 -9.56
N LEU A 89 12.14 -2.46 -9.60
CA LEU A 89 11.56 -1.74 -10.74
C LEU A 89 12.04 -0.28 -10.72
N PRO A 90 12.40 0.30 -11.86
CA PRO A 90 12.91 1.67 -11.92
C PRO A 90 11.75 2.66 -11.76
N GLY A 91 11.63 3.28 -10.60
CA GLY A 91 10.73 4.41 -10.37
C GLY A 91 11.30 5.72 -10.94
N LYS A 92 10.43 6.57 -11.51
CA LYS A 92 10.81 7.89 -12.07
C LYS A 92 10.01 9.05 -11.49
N LYS A 93 9.01 8.75 -10.68
CA LYS A 93 8.05 9.73 -10.17
C LYS A 93 8.10 9.77 -8.65
N ILE A 94 7.79 10.93 -8.09
CA ILE A 94 7.72 11.14 -6.66
C ILE A 94 6.28 11.51 -6.32
N GLY A 95 5.65 10.73 -5.46
CA GLY A 95 4.30 10.95 -5.01
C GLY A 95 4.20 11.03 -3.49
N THR A 96 3.11 11.62 -3.02
CA THR A 96 2.74 11.60 -1.60
C THR A 96 1.27 11.29 -1.43
N GLY A 97 0.92 10.66 -0.30
CA GLY A 97 -0.46 10.47 0.09
C GLY A 97 -1.12 11.81 0.41
N CYS A 98 -2.33 12.03 -0.10
CA CYS A 98 -3.11 13.23 0.17
C CYS A 98 -4.43 12.88 0.85
N SER A 99 -4.47 12.93 2.17
CA SER A 99 -5.69 12.76 2.97
C SER A 99 -6.38 14.09 3.28
N CYS A 100 -5.84 15.21 2.81
CA CYS A 100 -6.21 16.59 3.20
C CYS A 100 -6.05 16.86 4.71
N GLY A 101 -5.23 16.07 5.40
CA GLY A 101 -4.80 16.31 6.77
C GLY A 101 -3.51 17.12 6.86
N ILE A 102 -3.16 17.58 8.07
CA ILE A 102 -1.99 18.43 8.29
C ILE A 102 -0.68 17.77 7.83
N ASP A 103 -0.51 16.47 8.06
CA ASP A 103 0.71 15.75 7.70
C ASP A 103 0.89 15.65 6.18
N SER A 104 -0.21 15.42 5.44
CA SER A 104 -0.17 15.40 3.98
C SER A 104 0.13 16.79 3.39
N PHE A 105 -0.41 17.85 3.98
CA PHE A 105 -0.07 19.21 3.56
C PHE A 105 1.35 19.63 3.92
N ASP A 106 1.88 19.15 5.05
CA ASP A 106 3.29 19.38 5.39
C ASP A 106 4.21 18.70 4.36
N ALA A 107 3.96 17.44 4.01
CA ALA A 107 4.73 16.74 2.98
C ALA A 107 4.63 17.44 1.61
N ILE A 108 3.44 17.93 1.22
CA ILE A 108 3.25 18.70 0.00
C ILE A 108 4.06 20.00 0.08
N TYR A 109 3.96 20.76 1.17
CA TYR A 109 4.68 22.04 1.34
C TYR A 109 6.20 21.87 1.22
N GLN A 110 6.75 20.79 1.75
CA GLN A 110 8.19 20.53 1.71
C GLN A 110 8.70 20.08 0.34
N HIS A 111 7.84 19.47 -0.48
CA HIS A 111 8.25 18.81 -1.73
C HIS A 111 7.56 19.34 -2.99
N TYR A 112 6.74 20.39 -2.89
CA TYR A 112 6.09 20.99 -4.04
C TYR A 112 6.88 22.19 -4.57
N LYS A 113 7.41 22.08 -5.79
CA LYS A 113 8.23 23.12 -6.44
C LYS A 113 9.43 23.55 -5.61
N THR A 114 10.22 22.58 -5.19
CA THR A 114 11.43 22.82 -4.40
C THR A 114 12.58 23.33 -5.28
N ASP A 115 13.66 23.79 -4.65
CA ASP A 115 14.93 24.09 -5.35
C ASP A 115 15.70 22.80 -5.77
N PHE A 116 15.15 21.62 -5.44
CA PHE A 116 15.72 20.32 -5.74
C PHE A 116 14.78 19.51 -6.65
N PRO A 117 14.86 19.66 -7.98
CA PRO A 117 13.90 19.04 -8.92
C PRO A 117 13.77 17.51 -8.80
N THR A 118 14.81 16.84 -8.28
CA THR A 118 14.78 15.38 -8.03
C THR A 118 13.92 14.99 -6.83
N LEU A 119 13.50 15.95 -6.03
CA LEU A 119 12.64 15.77 -4.85
C LEU A 119 11.23 16.36 -5.05
N ASP A 120 10.99 16.97 -6.21
CA ASP A 120 9.69 17.57 -6.52
C ASP A 120 8.59 16.51 -6.66
N LEU A 121 7.46 16.78 -6.04
CA LEU A 121 6.26 15.98 -6.22
C LEU A 121 5.79 16.05 -7.68
N THR A 122 5.50 14.87 -8.22
CA THR A 122 4.99 14.71 -9.58
C THR A 122 3.56 14.21 -9.62
N TYR A 123 3.04 13.68 -8.50
CA TYR A 123 1.64 13.28 -8.36
C TYR A 123 1.24 13.21 -6.88
N LEU A 124 -0.06 13.20 -6.64
CA LEU A 124 -0.68 12.88 -5.36
C LEU A 124 -1.35 11.51 -5.44
N CYS A 125 -1.55 10.86 -4.30
CA CYS A 125 -2.34 9.63 -4.26
C CYS A 125 -3.28 9.59 -3.05
N ILE A 126 -4.41 8.90 -3.20
CA ILE A 126 -5.30 8.51 -2.12
C ILE A 126 -5.69 7.04 -2.30
N ASN A 127 -5.47 6.24 -1.26
CA ASN A 127 -5.62 4.80 -1.32
C ASN A 127 -6.74 4.35 -0.37
N ASN A 128 -7.82 3.77 -0.93
CA ASN A 128 -8.84 3.10 -0.14
C ASN A 128 -8.47 1.63 0.05
N VAL A 129 -7.64 1.36 1.02
CA VAL A 129 -7.14 0.03 1.38
C VAL A 129 -7.49 -0.35 2.81
N GLY A 130 -8.64 0.12 3.29
CA GLY A 130 -9.17 -0.15 4.62
C GLY A 130 -9.40 1.06 5.51
N ALA A 131 -8.86 2.23 5.16
CA ALA A 131 -9.00 3.45 5.97
C ALA A 131 -10.45 3.95 6.12
N PHE A 132 -11.35 3.51 5.24
CA PHE A 132 -12.76 3.93 5.25
C PHE A 132 -13.69 2.87 5.85
N ASN A 133 -13.17 1.70 6.25
CA ASN A 133 -13.97 0.56 6.69
C ASN A 133 -14.37 0.61 8.17
N GLU A 134 -13.64 1.31 9.03
CA GLU A 134 -13.79 1.18 10.49
C GLU A 134 -15.01 1.91 11.08
N CYS A 135 -15.62 2.83 10.35
CA CYS A 135 -16.61 3.75 10.93
C CYS A 135 -18.03 3.66 10.38
N TYR A 136 -18.28 2.84 9.33
CA TYR A 136 -19.53 2.92 8.57
C TYR A 136 -20.01 1.55 8.07
N ASP A 137 -21.32 1.41 7.89
CA ASP A 137 -21.88 0.35 7.05
C ASP A 137 -21.47 0.53 5.58
N GLU A 138 -21.79 -0.44 4.74
CA GLU A 138 -21.40 -0.45 3.32
C GLU A 138 -21.81 0.83 2.57
N TYR A 139 -23.02 1.33 2.84
CA TYR A 139 -23.50 2.59 2.26
C TYR A 139 -22.71 3.82 2.75
N GLY A 140 -22.36 3.85 4.02
CA GLY A 140 -21.55 4.93 4.60
C GLY A 140 -20.12 4.95 4.08
N ARG A 141 -19.53 3.78 3.80
CA ARG A 141 -18.17 3.65 3.22
C ARG A 141 -18.07 4.29 1.83
N ASP A 142 -19.00 3.99 0.95
CA ASP A 142 -19.02 4.54 -0.42
C ASP A 142 -19.16 6.06 -0.41
N LYS A 143 -20.05 6.57 0.42
CA LYS A 143 -20.24 8.02 0.58
C LYS A 143 -18.97 8.71 1.09
N VAL A 144 -18.31 8.15 2.10
CA VAL A 144 -17.07 8.70 2.66
C VAL A 144 -15.95 8.64 1.63
N LYS A 145 -15.84 7.54 0.86
CA LYS A 145 -14.89 7.43 -0.25
C LYS A 145 -15.09 8.55 -1.26
N GLU A 146 -16.32 8.73 -1.73
CA GLU A 146 -16.65 9.76 -2.70
C GLU A 146 -16.34 11.19 -2.19
N GLU A 147 -16.76 11.52 -0.97
CA GLU A 147 -16.48 12.81 -0.34
C GLU A 147 -14.98 13.09 -0.20
N ARG A 148 -14.19 12.06 0.14
CA ARG A 148 -12.73 12.19 0.26
C ARG A 148 -12.05 12.33 -1.08
N TYR A 149 -12.49 11.57 -2.09
CA TYR A 149 -11.95 11.68 -3.45
C TYR A 149 -12.23 13.08 -4.04
N GLN A 150 -13.42 13.61 -3.87
CA GLN A 150 -13.76 14.98 -4.29
C GLN A 150 -12.87 16.06 -3.63
N LYS A 151 -12.57 15.91 -2.33
CA LYS A 151 -11.67 16.85 -1.64
C LYS A 151 -10.25 16.80 -2.21
N VAL A 152 -9.75 15.62 -2.47
CA VAL A 152 -8.39 15.44 -3.02
C VAL A 152 -8.31 15.92 -4.46
N ASP A 153 -9.36 15.72 -5.26
CA ASP A 153 -9.46 16.27 -6.63
C ASP A 153 -9.30 17.81 -6.62
N SER A 154 -9.98 18.49 -5.70
CA SER A 154 -9.86 19.95 -5.56
C SER A 154 -8.44 20.41 -5.22
N VAL A 155 -7.73 19.67 -4.34
CA VAL A 155 -6.33 19.98 -3.98
C VAL A 155 -5.41 19.72 -5.17
N ALA A 156 -5.60 18.62 -5.87
CA ALA A 156 -4.81 18.23 -7.03
C ALA A 156 -4.95 19.27 -8.17
N GLU A 157 -6.18 19.73 -8.43
CA GLU A 157 -6.48 20.79 -9.41
C GLU A 157 -5.79 22.11 -9.03
N GLU A 158 -5.87 22.55 -7.78
CA GLU A 158 -5.23 23.77 -7.30
C GLU A 158 -3.70 23.73 -7.44
N LEU A 159 -3.10 22.57 -7.16
CA LEU A 159 -1.66 22.37 -7.28
C LEU A 159 -1.20 22.11 -8.73
N GLY A 160 -2.11 21.73 -9.61
CA GLY A 160 -1.78 21.29 -10.97
C GLY A 160 -1.01 19.97 -11.01
N LEU A 161 -1.27 19.07 -10.04
CA LEU A 161 -0.69 17.74 -9.96
C LEU A 161 -1.74 16.67 -10.30
N PRO A 162 -1.37 15.60 -11.01
CA PRO A 162 -2.26 14.45 -11.16
C PRO A 162 -2.52 13.79 -9.81
N ILE A 163 -3.71 13.19 -9.66
CA ILE A 163 -4.11 12.43 -8.47
C ILE A 163 -4.42 10.99 -8.87
N ILE A 164 -3.76 10.04 -8.22
CA ILE A 164 -4.02 8.62 -8.38
C ILE A 164 -4.94 8.16 -7.24
N LYS A 165 -6.13 7.70 -7.59
CA LYS A 165 -7.11 7.14 -6.66
C LYS A 165 -7.12 5.63 -6.81
N THR A 166 -6.95 4.92 -5.72
CA THR A 166 -6.94 3.45 -5.75
C THR A 166 -7.96 2.87 -4.78
N ASP A 167 -8.49 1.71 -5.10
CA ASP A 167 -9.43 0.97 -4.26
C ASP A 167 -9.06 -0.51 -4.19
N SER A 168 -9.40 -1.18 -3.09
CA SER A 168 -9.11 -2.60 -2.89
C SER A 168 -9.97 -3.19 -1.77
N ASN A 169 -10.33 -4.48 -1.92
CA ASN A 169 -10.92 -5.26 -0.85
C ASN A 169 -9.89 -5.86 0.12
N PHE A 170 -8.64 -5.40 0.09
CA PHE A 170 -7.55 -5.99 0.88
C PHE A 170 -7.90 -6.08 2.38
N ALA A 171 -8.44 -5.02 2.95
CA ALA A 171 -8.81 -4.98 4.37
C ALA A 171 -10.02 -5.86 4.71
N ASP A 172 -10.93 -6.10 3.77
CA ASP A 172 -12.05 -7.01 3.95
C ASP A 172 -11.60 -8.48 3.83
N ALA A 173 -10.69 -8.76 2.92
CA ALA A 173 -10.11 -10.10 2.74
C ALA A 173 -9.19 -10.48 3.92
N PHE A 174 -8.49 -9.52 4.50
CA PHE A 174 -7.58 -9.69 5.63
C PHE A 174 -7.90 -8.70 6.75
N PRO A 175 -9.00 -8.90 7.49
CA PRO A 175 -9.43 -7.98 8.55
C PRO A 175 -8.37 -7.85 9.64
N GLN A 176 -7.98 -6.62 9.94
CA GLN A 176 -7.03 -6.28 10.98
C GLN A 176 -7.41 -4.93 11.59
N ASN A 177 -6.89 -4.65 12.78
CA ASN A 177 -7.06 -3.31 13.35
C ASN A 177 -6.26 -2.28 12.54
N HIS A 178 -6.96 -1.40 11.84
CA HIS A 178 -6.37 -0.40 10.96
C HIS A 178 -5.34 0.50 11.66
N LEU A 179 -5.51 0.83 12.92
CA LEU A 179 -4.54 1.63 13.69
C LEU A 179 -3.13 1.02 13.72
N PHE A 180 -3.03 -0.30 13.66
CA PHE A 180 -1.74 -1.01 13.65
C PHE A 180 -1.26 -1.39 12.25
N THR A 181 -2.14 -1.38 11.26
CA THR A 181 -1.85 -1.93 9.93
C THR A 181 -1.94 -0.91 8.80
N ALA A 182 -2.36 0.32 9.07
CA ALA A 182 -2.49 1.38 8.07
C ALA A 182 -1.23 1.56 7.21
N THR A 183 -0.05 1.47 7.82
CA THR A 183 1.23 1.57 7.09
C THR A 183 1.40 0.42 6.10
N TYR A 184 1.11 -0.83 6.51
CA TYR A 184 1.22 -2.00 5.62
C TYR A 184 0.25 -1.92 4.45
N SER A 185 -1.00 -1.53 4.71
CA SER A 185 -2.02 -1.36 3.68
C SER A 185 -1.67 -0.22 2.71
N SER A 186 -1.18 0.90 3.22
CA SER A 186 -0.75 2.03 2.38
C SER A 186 0.46 1.67 1.53
N VAL A 187 1.45 0.96 2.09
CA VAL A 187 2.63 0.51 1.35
C VAL A 187 2.25 -0.59 0.35
N PHE A 188 1.28 -1.46 0.65
CA PHE A 188 0.70 -2.38 -0.35
C PHE A 188 0.22 -1.61 -1.59
N ALA A 189 -0.60 -0.56 -1.41
CA ALA A 189 -1.09 0.24 -2.53
C ALA A 189 0.04 0.91 -3.32
N ILE A 190 1.08 1.42 -2.64
CA ILE A 190 2.25 2.02 -3.28
C ILE A 190 2.99 0.98 -4.14
N TYR A 191 3.21 -0.23 -3.61
CA TYR A 191 3.89 -1.29 -4.36
C TYR A 191 3.06 -1.83 -5.54
N MET A 192 1.74 -1.70 -5.50
CA MET A 192 0.88 -2.00 -6.65
C MET A 192 1.07 -1.02 -7.81
N MET A 193 1.64 0.17 -7.60
CA MET A 193 1.75 1.29 -8.55
C MET A 193 3.21 1.68 -8.83
N GLN A 194 4.16 0.74 -8.84
CA GLN A 194 5.60 1.03 -8.94
C GLN A 194 6.21 1.01 -10.36
N LYS A 195 5.44 1.02 -11.41
CA LYS A 195 5.97 1.08 -12.80
C LYS A 195 6.28 2.48 -13.30
#